data_5b5a313e7afc46243c573c2cc2929cc7
#
_entry.id   5b5a313e7afc46243c573c2cc2929cc7
#
_cell.length_a   1.000
_cell.length_b   1.000
_cell.length_c   1.000
_cell.angle_alpha   90.00
_cell.angle_beta   90.00
_cell.angle_gamma   90.00
#
_symmetry.space_group_name_H-M   'P 1'
#
loop_
_entity.id
_entity.type
_entity.pdbx_description
1 polymer ?
#
loop_
_entity_poly.entity_id
_entity_poly.type
_entity_poly.pdbx_seq_one_letter_code
_entity_poly.pdbx_strand_id
1 'polypeptide(L)'
;MSCVQCVGIEEMFDEKRTAAELRRYRKHGPGKTSRLLIESIAAEGVSGRTILDIGGGLGAVHYGLLSAGAAEAVDVDASAGYLKAAKQEAERRGLSGRIKHLHGNFVDLAGELAPADIVTLDRVICCYDDARALLESSAAKARHLLGLVYPIDSRLMKAARGLLNLLLGSLRKRFRIFVHPSAQVEAIARSHGFRKLAYHRRGIWQVVVYGRLHPAVA
;
A
#
# COMPACT_ATOMS: atom_id res chain seq x y z
N MET A 1 12.44 -9.61 14.02
CA MET A 1 12.36 -8.56 12.96
C MET A 1 13.43 -7.51 13.21
N SER A 2 14.47 -7.43 12.37
CA SER A 2 15.60 -6.48 12.55
C SER A 2 15.43 -5.14 11.81
N CYS A 3 14.29 -4.92 11.17
CA CYS A 3 14.01 -3.69 10.41
C CYS A 3 13.69 -2.53 11.38
N VAL A 4 14.60 -1.56 11.51
CA VAL A 4 14.41 -0.36 12.36
C VAL A 4 13.16 0.42 11.97
N GLN A 5 12.86 0.49 10.68
CA GLN A 5 11.68 1.19 10.17
C GLN A 5 10.39 0.46 10.56
N CYS A 6 10.38 -0.87 10.55
CA CYS A 6 9.23 -1.67 10.99
C CYS A 6 8.91 -1.44 12.47
N VAL A 7 9.93 -1.34 13.33
CA VAL A 7 9.75 -0.96 14.73
C VAL A 7 9.14 0.44 14.85
N GLY A 8 9.60 1.39 14.04
CA GLY A 8 9.04 2.74 14.00
C GLY A 8 7.58 2.77 13.52
N ILE A 9 7.21 1.91 12.58
CA ILE A 9 5.83 1.73 12.11
C ILE A 9 4.95 1.18 13.24
N GLU A 10 5.38 0.12 13.92
CA GLU A 10 4.67 -0.46 15.06
C GLU A 10 4.42 0.56 16.19
N GLU A 11 5.45 1.37 16.54
CA GLU A 11 5.33 2.44 17.55
C GLU A 11 4.40 3.58 17.11
N MET A 12 4.34 3.89 15.81
CA MET A 12 3.55 5.00 15.28
C MET A 12 2.07 4.63 15.11
N PHE A 13 1.78 3.38 14.79
CA PHE A 13 0.45 2.87 14.50
C PHE A 13 0.00 1.85 15.55
N ASP A 14 0.03 2.29 16.81
CA ASP A 14 -0.42 1.52 17.96
C ASP A 14 -1.94 1.23 17.95
N GLU A 15 -2.40 0.35 18.83
CA GLU A 15 -3.81 -0.05 18.92
C GLU A 15 -4.75 1.12 19.18
N LYS A 16 -4.36 2.12 19.97
CA LYS A 16 -5.19 3.29 20.30
C LYS A 16 -5.45 4.15 19.06
N ARG A 17 -4.39 4.39 18.29
CA ARG A 17 -4.46 5.17 17.05
C ARG A 17 -5.25 4.42 15.98
N THR A 18 -4.95 3.15 15.76
CA THR A 18 -5.62 2.32 14.74
C THR A 18 -7.11 2.14 15.05
N ALA A 19 -7.50 2.00 16.33
CA ALA A 19 -8.91 1.97 16.74
C ALA A 19 -9.64 3.29 16.45
N ALA A 20 -8.97 4.45 16.63
CA ALA A 20 -9.54 5.75 16.30
C ALA A 20 -9.71 5.91 14.77
N GLU A 21 -8.73 5.48 14.00
CA GLU A 21 -8.79 5.48 12.54
C GLU A 21 -9.88 4.53 12.02
N LEU A 22 -10.06 3.36 12.63
CA LEU A 22 -11.14 2.42 12.29
C LEU A 22 -12.53 3.03 12.52
N ARG A 23 -12.75 3.72 13.65
CA ARG A 23 -14.01 4.43 13.89
C ARG A 23 -14.29 5.48 12.81
N ARG A 24 -13.26 6.24 12.42
CA ARG A 24 -13.37 7.24 11.34
C ARG A 24 -13.67 6.58 9.99
N TYR A 25 -12.99 5.48 9.69
CA TYR A 25 -13.20 4.70 8.47
C TYR A 25 -14.64 4.16 8.38
N ARG A 26 -15.16 3.59 9.47
CA ARG A 26 -16.55 3.11 9.53
C ARG A 26 -17.57 4.22 9.27
N LYS A 27 -17.27 5.45 9.73
CA LYS A 27 -18.16 6.60 9.55
C LYS A 27 -18.09 7.23 8.16
N HIS A 28 -16.92 7.31 7.56
CA HIS A 28 -16.68 8.11 6.36
C HIS A 28 -16.22 7.30 5.13
N GLY A 29 -15.94 6.00 5.30
CA GLY A 29 -15.37 5.14 4.27
C GLY A 29 -13.89 5.43 3.98
N PRO A 30 -13.37 4.90 2.87
CA PRO A 30 -11.98 5.10 2.44
C PRO A 30 -11.67 6.57 2.17
N GLY A 31 -10.42 6.96 2.42
CA GLY A 31 -9.93 8.28 2.08
C GLY A 31 -9.99 8.56 0.57
N LYS A 32 -9.93 9.85 0.18
CA LYS A 32 -10.09 10.26 -1.23
C LYS A 32 -9.08 9.57 -2.17
N THR A 33 -7.82 9.42 -1.74
CA THR A 33 -6.77 8.75 -2.53
C THR A 33 -6.98 7.25 -2.64
N SER A 34 -7.32 6.60 -1.53
CA SER A 34 -7.65 5.17 -1.51
C SER A 34 -8.86 4.86 -2.39
N ARG A 35 -9.88 5.74 -2.38
CA ARG A 35 -11.06 5.62 -3.26
C ARG A 35 -10.67 5.72 -4.74
N LEU A 36 -9.86 6.73 -5.11
CA LEU A 36 -9.35 6.86 -6.47
C LEU A 36 -8.52 5.65 -6.91
N LEU A 37 -7.72 5.07 -6.01
CA LEU A 37 -6.97 3.85 -6.30
C LEU A 37 -7.90 2.69 -6.58
N ILE A 38 -8.90 2.46 -5.71
CA ILE A 38 -9.90 1.40 -5.86
C ILE A 38 -10.67 1.57 -7.18
N GLU A 39 -11.19 2.77 -7.46
CA GLU A 39 -11.95 3.08 -8.67
C GLU A 39 -11.10 2.86 -9.93
N SER A 40 -9.84 3.32 -9.95
CA SER A 40 -8.94 3.16 -11.08
C SER A 40 -8.57 1.68 -11.34
N ILE A 41 -8.36 0.89 -10.28
CA ILE A 41 -8.09 -0.55 -10.42
C ILE A 41 -9.36 -1.29 -10.86
N ALA A 42 -10.53 -0.95 -10.29
CA ALA A 42 -11.79 -1.59 -10.65
C ALA A 42 -12.17 -1.38 -12.12
N ALA A 43 -11.84 -0.21 -12.69
CA ALA A 43 -12.05 0.09 -14.10
C ALA A 43 -11.28 -0.85 -15.06
N GLU A 44 -10.18 -1.45 -14.61
CA GLU A 44 -9.38 -2.41 -15.37
C GLU A 44 -9.92 -3.86 -15.26
N GLY A 45 -11.06 -4.05 -14.57
CA GLY A 45 -11.70 -5.34 -14.34
C GLY A 45 -11.02 -6.16 -13.24
N VAL A 46 -11.73 -6.42 -12.15
CA VAL A 46 -11.19 -7.11 -10.96
C VAL A 46 -11.90 -8.44 -10.65
N SER A 47 -12.93 -8.79 -11.42
CA SER A 47 -13.73 -9.98 -11.14
C SER A 47 -12.88 -11.25 -11.13
N GLY A 48 -12.96 -12.01 -10.04
CA GLY A 48 -12.23 -13.25 -9.83
C GLY A 48 -10.72 -13.10 -9.60
N ARG A 49 -10.16 -11.87 -9.56
CA ARG A 49 -8.72 -11.63 -9.39
C ARG A 49 -8.30 -11.71 -7.93
N THR A 50 -7.06 -12.12 -7.73
CA THR A 50 -6.38 -12.16 -6.41
C THR A 50 -5.68 -10.84 -6.11
N ILE A 51 -5.63 -10.46 -4.83
CA ILE A 51 -5.05 -9.21 -4.35
C ILE A 51 -3.90 -9.49 -3.38
N LEU A 52 -2.80 -8.76 -3.51
CA LEU A 52 -1.77 -8.62 -2.48
C LEU A 52 -1.72 -7.13 -2.08
N ASP A 53 -2.25 -6.83 -0.89
CA ASP A 53 -2.29 -5.48 -0.32
C ASP A 53 -1.15 -5.31 0.67
N ILE A 54 -0.11 -4.56 0.29
CA ILE A 54 1.10 -4.37 1.06
C ILE A 54 0.94 -3.10 1.90
N GLY A 55 1.08 -3.23 3.23
CA GLY A 55 0.76 -2.18 4.18
C GLY A 55 -0.73 -1.81 4.13
N GLY A 56 -1.61 -2.83 4.11
CA GLY A 56 -3.04 -2.65 3.90
C GLY A 56 -3.74 -1.81 4.97
N GLY A 57 -3.10 -1.60 6.13
CA GLY A 57 -3.63 -0.77 7.22
C GLY A 57 -4.97 -1.30 7.71
N LEU A 58 -6.03 -0.48 7.58
CA LEU A 58 -7.40 -0.90 7.95
C LEU A 58 -8.07 -1.80 6.91
N GLY A 59 -7.42 -2.08 5.79
CA GLY A 59 -7.98 -2.91 4.72
C GLY A 59 -8.83 -2.17 3.68
N ALA A 60 -8.80 -0.84 3.68
CA ALA A 60 -9.68 -0.04 2.85
C ALA A 60 -9.63 -0.38 1.36
N VAL A 61 -8.42 -0.67 0.85
CA VAL A 61 -8.22 -0.98 -0.58
C VAL A 61 -8.72 -2.37 -0.90
N HIS A 62 -8.26 -3.39 -0.19
CA HIS A 62 -8.69 -4.77 -0.48
C HIS A 62 -10.18 -4.99 -0.22
N TYR A 63 -10.82 -4.34 0.78
CA TYR A 63 -12.28 -4.42 0.93
C TYR A 63 -13.01 -3.80 -0.26
N GLY A 64 -12.54 -2.65 -0.76
CA GLY A 64 -13.13 -2.02 -1.93
C GLY A 64 -13.04 -2.90 -3.18
N LEU A 65 -11.89 -3.52 -3.41
CA LEU A 65 -11.67 -4.42 -4.55
C LEU A 65 -12.43 -5.74 -4.40
N LEU A 66 -12.52 -6.31 -3.20
CA LEU A 66 -13.35 -7.49 -2.91
C LEU A 66 -14.83 -7.21 -3.16
N SER A 67 -15.30 -6.00 -2.79
CA SER A 67 -16.68 -5.55 -3.07
C SER A 67 -16.93 -5.32 -4.56
N ALA A 68 -15.89 -5.00 -5.33
CA ALA A 68 -15.94 -4.86 -6.79
C ALA A 68 -15.80 -6.20 -7.54
N GLY A 69 -15.72 -7.34 -6.82
CA GLY A 69 -15.73 -8.68 -7.41
C GLY A 69 -14.40 -9.43 -7.41
N ALA A 70 -13.32 -8.88 -6.81
CA ALA A 70 -12.08 -9.64 -6.63
C ALA A 70 -12.33 -10.90 -5.78
N ALA A 71 -11.55 -11.96 -5.97
CA ALA A 71 -11.80 -13.26 -5.33
C ALA A 71 -11.35 -13.28 -3.86
N GLU A 72 -10.10 -12.97 -3.62
CA GLU A 72 -9.45 -13.06 -2.31
C GLU A 72 -8.32 -12.05 -2.16
N ALA A 73 -7.87 -11.83 -0.95
CA ALA A 73 -6.77 -10.93 -0.65
C ALA A 73 -5.77 -11.53 0.34
N VAL A 74 -4.50 -11.19 0.14
CA VAL A 74 -3.46 -11.31 1.15
C VAL A 74 -3.09 -9.90 1.59
N ASP A 75 -3.23 -9.63 2.88
CA ASP A 75 -2.88 -8.36 3.53
C ASP A 75 -1.59 -8.56 4.32
N VAL A 76 -0.54 -7.80 4.00
CA VAL A 76 0.75 -7.83 4.69
C VAL A 76 0.98 -6.49 5.33
N ASP A 77 1.02 -6.42 6.66
CA ASP A 77 1.30 -5.17 7.38
C ASP A 77 2.34 -5.36 8.49
N ALA A 78 3.20 -4.36 8.69
CA ALA A 78 4.20 -4.35 9.75
C ALA A 78 3.63 -3.90 11.10
N SER A 79 2.38 -3.41 11.16
CA SER A 79 1.70 -3.00 12.39
C SER A 79 0.70 -4.07 12.86
N ALA A 80 0.95 -4.65 14.01
CA ALA A 80 0.01 -5.57 14.68
C ALA A 80 -1.31 -4.86 15.01
N GLY A 81 -1.25 -3.56 15.33
CA GLY A 81 -2.44 -2.75 15.61
C GLY A 81 -3.36 -2.61 14.39
N TYR A 82 -2.79 -2.37 13.20
CA TYR A 82 -3.57 -2.34 11.97
C TYR A 82 -4.14 -3.70 11.61
N LEU A 83 -3.35 -4.78 11.68
CA LEU A 83 -3.84 -6.13 11.39
C LEU A 83 -4.97 -6.56 12.32
N LYS A 84 -4.90 -6.20 13.61
CA LYS A 84 -6.00 -6.43 14.55
C LYS A 84 -7.27 -5.68 14.14
N ALA A 85 -7.14 -4.41 13.78
CA ALA A 85 -8.27 -3.60 13.31
C ALA A 85 -8.84 -4.10 11.97
N ALA A 86 -7.97 -4.50 11.04
CA ALA A 86 -8.38 -5.07 9.75
C ALA A 86 -9.13 -6.40 9.95
N LYS A 87 -8.65 -7.31 10.80
CA LYS A 87 -9.35 -8.57 11.10
C LYS A 87 -10.75 -8.32 11.65
N GLN A 88 -10.90 -7.41 12.63
CA GLN A 88 -12.21 -7.04 13.17
C GLN A 88 -13.15 -6.46 12.12
N GLU A 89 -12.61 -5.68 11.19
CA GLU A 89 -13.41 -5.11 10.11
C GLU A 89 -13.79 -6.15 9.06
N ALA A 90 -12.90 -7.12 8.75
CA ALA A 90 -13.18 -8.25 7.88
C ALA A 90 -14.32 -9.13 8.45
N GLU A 91 -14.28 -9.43 9.75
CA GLU A 91 -15.34 -10.15 10.46
C GLU A 91 -16.68 -9.42 10.35
N ARG A 92 -16.69 -8.11 10.65
CA ARG A 92 -17.89 -7.28 10.55
C ARG A 92 -18.51 -7.27 9.14
N ARG A 93 -17.67 -7.40 8.11
CA ARG A 93 -18.09 -7.44 6.70
C ARG A 93 -18.41 -8.84 6.18
N GLY A 94 -18.19 -9.89 6.97
CA GLY A 94 -18.34 -11.27 6.52
C GLY A 94 -17.27 -11.70 5.48
N LEU A 95 -16.09 -11.08 5.52
CA LEU A 95 -15.00 -11.30 4.55
C LEU A 95 -13.81 -12.10 5.11
N SER A 96 -13.87 -12.56 6.37
CA SER A 96 -12.74 -13.26 7.02
C SER A 96 -12.24 -14.46 6.23
N GLY A 97 -13.12 -15.22 5.59
CA GLY A 97 -12.75 -16.38 4.78
C GLY A 97 -12.09 -16.05 3.44
N ARG A 98 -12.05 -14.76 3.06
CA ARG A 98 -11.48 -14.28 1.79
C ARG A 98 -10.20 -13.46 1.97
N ILE A 99 -9.74 -13.26 3.21
CA ILE A 99 -8.58 -12.41 3.48
C ILE A 99 -7.61 -13.15 4.41
N LYS A 100 -6.37 -13.34 3.93
CA LYS A 100 -5.26 -13.82 4.76
C LYS A 100 -4.46 -12.61 5.25
N HIS A 101 -4.34 -12.45 6.56
CA HIS A 101 -3.56 -11.38 7.18
C HIS A 101 -2.20 -11.89 7.66
N LEU A 102 -1.11 -11.25 7.26
CA LEU A 102 0.26 -11.60 7.59
C LEU A 102 0.96 -10.42 8.27
N HIS A 103 1.53 -10.66 9.45
CA HIS A 103 2.32 -9.66 10.16
C HIS A 103 3.79 -9.76 9.78
N GLY A 104 4.36 -8.67 9.30
CA GLY A 104 5.80 -8.60 9.02
C GLY A 104 6.20 -7.56 8.00
N ASN A 105 7.51 -7.51 7.77
CA ASN A 105 8.08 -6.73 6.68
C ASN A 105 7.84 -7.45 5.35
N PHE A 106 7.13 -6.82 4.44
CA PHE A 106 6.83 -7.43 3.14
C PHE A 106 8.08 -7.87 2.37
N VAL A 107 9.16 -7.08 2.39
CA VAL A 107 10.39 -7.41 1.65
C VAL A 107 10.99 -8.72 2.14
N ASP A 108 10.96 -8.97 3.46
CA ASP A 108 11.45 -10.22 4.06
C ASP A 108 10.55 -11.41 3.70
N LEU A 109 9.22 -11.17 3.65
CA LEU A 109 8.22 -12.20 3.36
C LEU A 109 8.01 -12.44 1.87
N ALA A 110 8.49 -11.56 1.00
CA ALA A 110 8.20 -11.60 -0.42
C ALA A 110 8.57 -12.94 -1.09
N GLY A 111 9.65 -13.59 -0.65
CA GLY A 111 10.08 -14.89 -1.16
C GLY A 111 9.03 -16.00 -0.95
N GLU A 112 8.28 -15.94 0.12
CA GLU A 112 7.29 -16.96 0.54
C GLU A 112 5.88 -16.69 -0.01
N LEU A 113 5.63 -15.48 -0.52
CA LEU A 113 4.33 -15.09 -1.01
C LEU A 113 4.13 -15.48 -2.48
N ALA A 114 2.97 -16.02 -2.79
CA ALA A 114 2.58 -16.25 -4.17
C ALA A 114 2.35 -14.91 -4.90
N PRO A 115 2.63 -14.82 -6.22
CA PRO A 115 2.22 -13.68 -7.03
C PRO A 115 0.69 -13.54 -7.06
N ALA A 116 0.20 -12.29 -7.04
CA ALA A 116 -1.22 -11.95 -7.14
C ALA A 116 -1.52 -11.18 -8.45
N ASP A 117 -2.78 -11.19 -8.87
CA ASP A 117 -3.18 -10.47 -10.07
C ASP A 117 -3.06 -8.96 -9.90
N ILE A 118 -3.34 -8.48 -8.68
CA ILE A 118 -3.33 -7.07 -8.30
C ILE A 118 -2.44 -6.91 -7.07
N VAL A 119 -1.45 -6.01 -7.15
CA VAL A 119 -0.64 -5.60 -5.99
C VAL A 119 -0.89 -4.13 -5.68
N THR A 120 -1.12 -3.81 -4.42
CA THR A 120 -1.41 -2.44 -3.97
C THR A 120 -0.50 -1.98 -2.84
N LEU A 121 -0.09 -0.69 -2.89
CA LEU A 121 0.66 0.01 -1.85
C LEU A 121 0.02 1.39 -1.65
N ASP A 122 -0.94 1.50 -0.72
CA ASP A 122 -1.57 2.79 -0.39
C ASP A 122 -0.81 3.50 0.74
N ARG A 123 0.00 4.48 0.39
CA ARG A 123 0.81 5.30 1.33
C ARG A 123 1.86 4.52 2.11
N VAL A 124 2.43 3.48 1.51
CA VAL A 124 3.46 2.63 2.09
C VAL A 124 4.87 3.08 1.72
N ILE A 125 5.08 3.43 0.44
CA ILE A 125 6.40 3.79 -0.10
C ILE A 125 7.06 4.93 0.71
N CYS A 126 6.27 5.88 1.19
CA CYS A 126 6.76 6.98 2.02
C CYS A 126 7.16 6.58 3.45
N CYS A 127 6.83 5.38 3.87
CA CYS A 127 7.18 4.84 5.18
C CYS A 127 8.34 3.83 5.12
N TYR A 128 8.94 3.64 3.94
CA TYR A 128 9.98 2.64 3.72
C TYR A 128 11.24 3.31 3.16
N ASP A 129 12.39 3.03 3.78
CA ASP A 129 13.68 3.64 3.41
C ASP A 129 14.24 3.06 2.12
N ASP A 130 14.23 1.75 1.97
CA ASP A 130 14.60 1.07 0.73
C ASP A 130 13.40 0.89 -0.20
N ALA A 131 12.93 2.02 -0.75
CA ALA A 131 11.83 1.98 -1.72
C ALA A 131 12.16 1.15 -2.96
N ARG A 132 13.44 0.96 -3.29
CA ARG A 132 13.85 0.15 -4.43
C ARG A 132 13.51 -1.32 -4.17
N ALA A 133 13.99 -1.90 -3.08
CA ALA A 133 13.70 -3.29 -2.71
C ALA A 133 12.20 -3.53 -2.57
N LEU A 134 11.47 -2.58 -1.94
CA LEU A 134 10.02 -2.64 -1.81
C LEU A 134 9.32 -2.69 -3.17
N LEU A 135 9.66 -1.78 -4.08
CA LEU A 135 9.01 -1.66 -5.39
C LEU A 135 9.38 -2.80 -6.33
N GLU A 136 10.64 -3.22 -6.37
CA GLU A 136 11.09 -4.36 -7.18
C GLU A 136 10.39 -5.65 -6.75
N SER A 137 10.32 -5.92 -5.44
CA SER A 137 9.60 -7.07 -4.89
C SER A 137 8.09 -7.00 -5.17
N SER A 138 7.48 -5.81 -5.03
CA SER A 138 6.05 -5.62 -5.30
C SER A 138 5.72 -5.81 -6.78
N ALA A 139 6.51 -5.23 -7.68
CA ALA A 139 6.33 -5.39 -9.12
C ALA A 139 6.55 -6.83 -9.59
N ALA A 140 7.50 -7.55 -9.00
CA ALA A 140 7.72 -8.97 -9.28
C ALA A 140 6.52 -9.84 -8.86
N LYS A 141 5.78 -9.45 -7.82
CA LYS A 141 4.58 -10.17 -7.35
C LYS A 141 3.30 -9.80 -8.08
N ALA A 142 3.27 -8.71 -8.83
CA ALA A 142 2.09 -8.29 -9.58
C ALA A 142 2.01 -8.97 -10.95
N ARG A 143 0.95 -9.73 -11.21
CA ARG A 143 0.73 -10.39 -12.52
C ARG A 143 0.14 -9.43 -13.55
N HIS A 144 -0.83 -8.59 -13.15
CA HIS A 144 -1.58 -7.74 -14.06
C HIS A 144 -1.54 -6.26 -13.70
N LEU A 145 -1.84 -5.92 -12.44
CA LEU A 145 -1.98 -4.52 -12.00
C LEU A 145 -1.09 -4.23 -10.79
N LEU A 146 -0.46 -3.05 -10.80
CA LEU A 146 0.29 -2.49 -9.68
C LEU A 146 -0.28 -1.11 -9.36
N GLY A 147 -0.92 -0.96 -8.19
CA GLY A 147 -1.56 0.26 -7.75
C GLY A 147 -0.80 0.94 -6.61
N LEU A 148 -0.42 2.19 -6.78
CA LEU A 148 0.44 2.92 -5.85
C LEU A 148 -0.18 4.26 -5.44
N VAL A 149 -0.09 4.58 -4.14
CA VAL A 149 -0.34 5.93 -3.60
C VAL A 149 0.90 6.39 -2.83
N TYR A 150 1.50 7.49 -3.25
CA TYR A 150 2.69 8.03 -2.61
C TYR A 150 2.81 9.55 -2.79
N PRO A 151 3.64 10.26 -1.99
CA PRO A 151 3.80 11.71 -2.09
C PRO A 151 4.40 12.13 -3.43
N ILE A 152 3.98 13.31 -3.93
CA ILE A 152 4.62 13.93 -5.09
C ILE A 152 6.08 14.29 -4.77
N ASP A 153 6.96 14.11 -5.76
CA ASP A 153 8.36 14.50 -5.65
C ASP A 153 8.53 16.00 -5.98
N SER A 154 8.36 16.85 -4.98
CA SER A 154 8.59 18.29 -5.11
C SER A 154 9.61 18.79 -4.08
N ARG A 155 10.27 19.93 -4.41
CA ARG A 155 11.23 20.57 -3.49
C ARG A 155 10.58 20.90 -2.14
N LEU A 156 9.33 21.37 -2.15
CA LEU A 156 8.56 21.67 -0.95
C LEU A 156 8.32 20.41 -0.11
N MET A 157 7.96 19.29 -0.73
CA MET A 157 7.77 18.03 -0.01
C MET A 157 9.06 17.49 0.59
N LYS A 158 10.19 17.65 -0.10
CA LYS A 158 11.51 17.29 0.42
C LYS A 158 11.88 18.13 1.64
N ALA A 159 11.63 19.43 1.61
CA ALA A 159 11.86 20.33 2.74
C ALA A 159 10.93 20.01 3.93
N ALA A 160 9.62 19.83 3.68
CA ALA A 160 8.65 19.46 4.71
C ALA A 160 8.99 18.12 5.37
N ARG A 161 9.43 17.12 4.59
CA ARG A 161 9.96 15.86 5.11
C ARG A 161 11.16 16.08 6.05
N GLY A 162 12.11 16.92 5.65
CA GLY A 162 13.30 17.22 6.47
C GLY A 162 12.91 17.76 7.84
N LEU A 163 12.02 18.76 7.87
CA LEU A 163 11.51 19.37 9.10
C LEU A 163 10.75 18.34 9.96
N LEU A 164 9.86 17.56 9.35
CA LEU A 164 9.07 16.56 10.08
C LEU A 164 9.96 15.46 10.67
N ASN A 165 10.94 14.96 9.92
CA ASN A 165 11.87 13.96 10.41
C ASN A 165 12.78 14.51 11.54
N LEU A 166 13.13 15.80 11.50
CA LEU A 166 13.84 16.47 12.60
C LEU A 166 12.97 16.50 13.87
N LEU A 167 11.69 16.87 13.74
CA LEU A 167 10.73 16.86 14.86
C LEU A 167 10.52 15.45 15.42
N LEU A 168 10.35 14.44 14.57
CA LEU A 168 10.25 13.05 15.01
C LEU A 168 11.51 12.58 15.72
N GLY A 169 12.69 13.00 15.25
CA GLY A 169 13.98 12.70 15.89
C GLY A 169 14.10 13.35 17.26
N SER A 170 13.71 14.62 17.42
CA SER A 170 13.73 15.30 18.71
C SER A 170 12.77 14.68 19.72
N LEU A 171 11.68 14.08 19.26
CA LEU A 171 10.73 13.29 20.07
C LEU A 171 11.17 11.83 20.26
N ARG A 172 12.40 11.49 19.89
CA ARG A 172 12.97 10.12 19.95
C ARG A 172 12.13 9.06 19.26
N LYS A 173 11.28 9.44 18.29
CA LYS A 173 10.53 8.48 17.47
C LYS A 173 11.44 7.82 16.43
N ARG A 174 11.29 6.51 16.23
CA ARG A 174 12.03 5.74 15.20
C ARG A 174 11.41 5.87 13.83
N PHE A 175 10.13 6.16 13.73
CA PHE A 175 9.43 6.35 12.47
C PHE A 175 10.01 7.51 11.66
N ARG A 176 10.20 7.30 10.36
CA ARG A 176 10.66 8.33 9.41
C ARG A 176 9.77 8.35 8.18
N ILE A 177 9.69 9.53 7.56
CA ILE A 177 8.96 9.72 6.32
C ILE A 177 9.96 9.97 5.19
N PHE A 178 9.69 9.37 4.03
CA PHE A 178 10.51 9.47 2.83
C PHE A 178 9.71 10.08 1.66
N VAL A 179 10.42 10.76 0.77
CA VAL A 179 9.90 11.23 -0.51
C VAL A 179 10.83 10.69 -1.58
N HIS A 180 10.37 9.68 -2.29
CA HIS A 180 11.14 9.01 -3.34
C HIS A 180 10.88 9.66 -4.70
N PRO A 181 11.89 9.72 -5.59
CA PRO A 181 11.73 10.30 -6.92
C PRO A 181 10.68 9.53 -7.74
N SER A 182 9.67 10.23 -8.25
CA SER A 182 8.61 9.60 -9.04
C SER A 182 9.17 8.94 -10.32
N ALA A 183 10.23 9.51 -10.89
CA ALA A 183 10.93 8.92 -12.03
C ALA A 183 11.55 7.55 -11.71
N GLN A 184 12.08 7.35 -10.48
CA GLN A 184 12.61 6.07 -10.03
C GLN A 184 11.50 5.03 -9.88
N VAL A 185 10.36 5.41 -9.27
CA VAL A 185 9.19 4.53 -9.13
C VAL A 185 8.71 4.06 -10.51
N GLU A 186 8.58 4.99 -11.46
CA GLU A 186 8.16 4.68 -12.82
C GLU A 186 9.19 3.82 -13.57
N ALA A 187 10.49 4.08 -13.40
CA ALA A 187 11.55 3.28 -14.02
C ALA A 187 11.50 1.82 -13.54
N ILE A 188 11.30 1.59 -12.23
CA ILE A 188 11.16 0.24 -11.66
C ILE A 188 9.91 -0.44 -12.21
N ALA A 189 8.76 0.24 -12.25
CA ALA A 189 7.55 -0.35 -12.83
C ALA A 189 7.78 -0.75 -14.30
N ARG A 190 8.40 0.13 -15.10
CA ARG A 190 8.71 -0.15 -16.52
C ARG A 190 9.68 -1.31 -16.73
N SER A 191 10.72 -1.43 -15.88
CA SER A 191 11.69 -2.54 -15.99
C SER A 191 11.06 -3.91 -15.71
N HIS A 192 9.91 -3.93 -15.01
CA HIS A 192 9.10 -5.13 -14.78
C HIS A 192 7.96 -5.30 -15.81
N GLY A 193 7.98 -4.57 -16.92
CA GLY A 193 7.02 -4.70 -18.00
C GLY A 193 5.67 -4.01 -17.74
N PHE A 194 5.62 -3.01 -16.86
CA PHE A 194 4.42 -2.25 -16.60
C PHE A 194 4.38 -0.93 -17.38
N ARG A 195 3.18 -0.54 -17.81
CA ARG A 195 2.88 0.80 -18.33
C ARG A 195 1.88 1.50 -17.43
N LYS A 196 1.95 2.83 -17.37
CA LYS A 196 1.00 3.64 -16.63
C LYS A 196 -0.37 3.64 -17.34
N LEU A 197 -1.42 3.25 -16.62
CA LEU A 197 -2.80 3.25 -17.09
C LEU A 197 -3.58 4.46 -16.57
N ALA A 198 -3.42 4.77 -15.27
CA ALA A 198 -4.11 5.88 -14.64
C ALA A 198 -3.16 6.71 -13.76
N TYR A 199 -3.40 8.02 -13.72
CA TYR A 199 -2.70 8.95 -12.85
C TYR A 199 -3.66 10.01 -12.32
N HIS A 200 -3.69 10.17 -10.99
CA HIS A 200 -4.44 11.22 -10.32
C HIS A 200 -3.56 11.93 -9.30
N ARG A 201 -3.75 13.23 -9.14
CA ARG A 201 -3.12 14.02 -8.09
C ARG A 201 -4.17 14.60 -7.14
N ARG A 202 -3.95 14.43 -5.84
CA ARG A 202 -4.78 15.02 -4.77
C ARG A 202 -3.90 15.61 -3.68
N GLY A 203 -3.76 16.94 -3.71
CA GLY A 203 -2.87 17.67 -2.81
C GLY A 203 -1.42 17.21 -2.97
N ILE A 204 -0.86 16.67 -1.90
CA ILE A 204 0.52 16.16 -1.85
C ILE A 204 0.64 14.70 -2.32
N TRP A 205 -0.46 14.02 -2.62
CA TRP A 205 -0.49 12.62 -3.00
C TRP A 205 -0.69 12.44 -4.49
N GLN A 206 -0.06 11.43 -5.02
CA GLN A 206 -0.33 10.91 -6.36
C GLN A 206 -0.81 9.46 -6.25
N VAL A 207 -1.78 9.13 -7.10
CA VAL A 207 -2.34 7.80 -7.28
C VAL A 207 -1.96 7.35 -8.67
N VAL A 208 -1.30 6.21 -8.79
CA VAL A 208 -0.83 5.69 -10.07
C VAL A 208 -1.24 4.22 -10.17
N VAL A 209 -1.85 3.84 -11.27
CA VAL A 209 -2.12 2.45 -11.60
C VAL A 209 -1.30 2.10 -12.84
N TYR A 210 -0.57 1.01 -12.74
CA TYR A 210 0.21 0.43 -13.82
C TYR A 210 -0.39 -0.91 -14.21
N GLY A 211 -0.46 -1.17 -15.52
CA GLY A 211 -0.85 -2.47 -16.05
C GLY A 211 0.33 -3.15 -16.74
N ARG A 212 0.45 -4.46 -16.59
CA ARG A 212 1.49 -5.23 -17.25
C ARG A 212 1.20 -5.28 -18.76
N LEU A 213 2.22 -5.00 -19.52
CA LEU A 213 2.14 -5.23 -20.97
C LEU A 213 2.05 -6.73 -21.20
N HIS A 214 0.94 -7.20 -21.77
CA HIS A 214 0.95 -8.54 -22.32
C HIS A 214 1.91 -8.52 -23.52
N PRO A 215 2.81 -9.53 -23.67
CA PRO A 215 3.48 -9.69 -24.95
C PRO A 215 2.37 -9.80 -26.01
N ALA A 216 2.49 -9.01 -27.08
CA ALA A 216 1.58 -9.13 -28.20
C ALA A 216 1.53 -10.64 -28.58
N VAL A 217 0.33 -11.20 -28.57
CA VAL A 217 0.13 -12.55 -29.10
C VAL A 217 0.50 -12.46 -30.57
N ALA A 218 1.67 -13.05 -30.91
CA ALA A 218 2.18 -13.10 -32.27
C ALA A 218 1.33 -14.10 -33.08
#